data_f09541de356b938710a6462cab641f86
#
_entry.id   f09541de356b938710a6462cab641f86
#
_cell.length_a   1.000
_cell.length_b   1.000
_cell.length_c   1.000
_cell.angle_alpha   90.00
_cell.angle_beta   90.00
_cell.angle_gamma   90.00
#
_symmetry.space_group_name_H-M   'P 1'
#
loop_
_entity.id
_entity.type
_entity.pdbx_description
1 polymer ?
#
loop_
_entity_poly.entity_id
_entity_poly.type
_entity_poly.pdbx_seq_one_letter_code
_entity_poly.pdbx_strand_id
1 'polypeptide(L)'
;TICAVKMASPLILGVGVGENFFASDVTALVSHTKNVIYLEDGEFAEITPDSISIYDSTGATVHRSISRIVWDIEAAEKGGYEHFMLKEIMEQPRALKATIAPRIKNGKIVLDDFDEAFRADFRYINRIVITACGSAYHAGCVGRYMIESLCRVPVEVDVASELRYRHPIVDEHTLLIAVSQSGETADTIAAIRECKAHGARVLTIVNVVGSTVAKLGDYVMYTWAGPEIAVATTKGYTTQIAVLDLLAVWMANERRTLTAPRYAELVAGIADLPERTQRSIDLNPQVSYLAERYCGNSSLFFIGRNIDYAVALEASLKLKEISYIHSEAYAAGELKHGTIALIDPGRLVVSLACYEELFDKTMSNIKEVKARGAKVLAVVNEGNRRVFAEADDVLFVPVTDPLFSAIPEILPLQLFAYHVARCNGCDIDKPRNLAKSVTVE
;
A
#
# COMPACT_ATOMS: atom_id res chain seq x y z
N THR A 1 -19.66 34.62 -2.50
CA THR A 1 -19.05 34.02 -1.31
C THR A 1 -19.51 32.61 -1.15
N ILE A 2 -18.59 31.71 -0.85
CA ILE A 2 -18.86 30.32 -0.48
C ILE A 2 -18.48 30.16 0.97
N CYS A 3 -19.32 29.50 1.77
CA CYS A 3 -19.00 29.13 3.14
C CYS A 3 -18.73 27.63 3.20
N ALA A 4 -17.58 27.24 3.73
CA ALA A 4 -17.16 25.86 3.86
C ALA A 4 -16.83 25.55 5.31
N VAL A 5 -17.29 24.41 5.83
CA VAL A 5 -17.09 23.98 7.22
C VAL A 5 -16.39 22.63 7.23
N LYS A 6 -15.35 22.49 8.05
CA LYS A 6 -14.67 21.22 8.28
C LYS A 6 -15.13 20.58 9.59
N MET A 7 -15.63 19.34 9.47
CA MET A 7 -15.93 18.46 10.59
C MET A 7 -15.51 17.05 10.19
N ALA A 8 -14.62 16.42 10.88
CA ALA A 8 -14.09 15.06 10.64
C ALA A 8 -13.53 14.82 9.21
N SER A 9 -14.32 15.06 8.15
CA SER A 9 -13.86 14.92 6.75
C SER A 9 -12.88 16.03 6.36
N PRO A 10 -11.83 15.71 5.57
CA PRO A 10 -10.85 16.70 5.12
C PRO A 10 -11.50 17.82 4.31
N LEU A 11 -11.02 19.03 4.52
CA LEU A 11 -11.35 20.19 3.70
C LEU A 11 -10.11 21.06 3.51
N ILE A 12 -9.73 21.23 2.27
CA ILE A 12 -8.52 21.93 1.84
C ILE A 12 -8.95 23.13 0.99
N LEU A 13 -8.39 24.28 1.27
CA LEU A 13 -8.63 25.49 0.51
C LEU A 13 -7.46 25.72 -0.44
N GLY A 14 -7.75 25.99 -1.71
CA GLY A 14 -6.76 26.38 -2.72
C GLY A 14 -6.72 27.90 -2.87
N VAL A 15 -5.53 28.47 -2.74
CA VAL A 15 -5.32 29.92 -2.89
C VAL A 15 -4.87 30.20 -4.32
N GLY A 16 -5.72 30.85 -5.10
CA GLY A 16 -5.45 31.23 -6.50
C GLY A 16 -5.25 32.73 -6.67
N VAL A 17 -5.29 33.20 -7.92
CA VAL A 17 -5.23 34.62 -8.30
C VAL A 17 -6.54 34.99 -8.99
N GLY A 18 -7.35 35.81 -8.32
CA GLY A 18 -8.69 36.16 -8.81
C GLY A 18 -9.72 35.01 -8.70
N GLU A 19 -9.34 33.92 -8.10
CA GLU A 19 -10.18 32.76 -7.81
C GLU A 19 -9.61 31.96 -6.65
N ASN A 20 -10.47 31.32 -5.86
CA ASN A 20 -10.08 30.43 -4.79
C ASN A 20 -10.89 29.14 -4.87
N PHE A 21 -10.36 28.07 -4.34
CA PHE A 21 -10.88 26.73 -4.49
C PHE A 21 -11.07 26.04 -3.14
N PHE A 22 -11.85 24.97 -3.12
CA PHE A 22 -11.90 24.03 -2.01
C PHE A 22 -12.14 22.61 -2.52
N ALA A 23 -11.56 21.64 -1.84
CA ALA A 23 -11.74 20.23 -2.12
C ALA A 23 -11.47 19.37 -0.87
N SER A 24 -11.91 18.13 -0.89
CA SER A 24 -11.59 17.15 0.15
C SER A 24 -10.21 16.50 -0.03
N ASP A 25 -9.62 16.63 -1.22
CA ASP A 25 -8.31 16.06 -1.55
C ASP A 25 -7.46 17.05 -2.33
N VAL A 26 -6.17 17.08 -2.05
CA VAL A 26 -5.21 18.01 -2.66
C VAL A 26 -5.02 17.77 -4.16
N THR A 27 -5.21 16.54 -4.64
CA THR A 27 -5.06 16.20 -6.05
C THR A 27 -6.06 16.90 -6.94
N ALA A 28 -7.26 17.20 -6.42
CA ALA A 28 -8.28 17.99 -7.13
C ALA A 28 -7.88 19.46 -7.31
N LEU A 29 -6.98 19.97 -6.48
CA LEU A 29 -6.57 21.38 -6.47
C LEU A 29 -5.30 21.65 -7.28
N VAL A 30 -4.43 20.64 -7.43
CA VAL A 30 -3.07 20.82 -7.94
C VAL A 30 -3.00 21.37 -9.37
N SER A 31 -4.01 21.10 -10.19
CA SER A 31 -4.14 21.64 -11.55
C SER A 31 -4.53 23.13 -11.58
N HIS A 32 -5.04 23.66 -10.48
CA HIS A 32 -5.52 25.05 -10.36
C HIS A 32 -4.57 25.91 -9.54
N THR A 33 -4.06 25.38 -8.42
CA THR A 33 -3.13 26.08 -7.55
C THR A 33 -2.23 25.11 -6.78
N LYS A 34 -1.01 25.54 -6.50
CA LYS A 34 -0.07 24.82 -5.61
C LYS A 34 -0.08 25.34 -4.17
N ASN A 35 -0.78 26.43 -3.90
CA ASN A 35 -0.87 27.04 -2.58
C ASN A 35 -2.16 26.58 -1.90
N VAL A 36 -2.02 25.86 -0.79
CA VAL A 36 -3.19 25.30 -0.09
C VAL A 36 -3.16 25.61 1.41
N ILE A 37 -4.34 25.65 2.00
CA ILE A 37 -4.56 25.79 3.43
C ILE A 37 -5.38 24.57 3.89
N TYR A 38 -4.89 23.87 4.90
CA TYR A 38 -5.60 22.77 5.54
C TYR A 38 -6.41 23.32 6.71
N LEU A 39 -7.74 23.11 6.69
CA LEU A 39 -8.60 23.44 7.81
C LEU A 39 -8.52 22.37 8.90
N GLU A 40 -8.79 22.74 10.15
CA GLU A 40 -8.96 21.83 11.28
C GLU A 40 -10.44 21.62 11.64
N ASP A 41 -10.72 20.59 12.45
CA ASP A 41 -12.09 20.27 12.87
C ASP A 41 -12.71 21.44 13.64
N GLY A 42 -13.92 21.80 13.28
CA GLY A 42 -14.65 22.94 13.87
C GLY A 42 -14.33 24.28 13.23
N GLU A 43 -13.43 24.33 12.25
CA GLU A 43 -13.16 25.56 11.50
C GLU A 43 -14.13 25.72 10.33
N PHE A 44 -14.47 26.97 10.03
CA PHE A 44 -15.19 27.33 8.82
C PHE A 44 -14.46 28.45 8.07
N ALA A 45 -14.65 28.48 6.76
CA ALA A 45 -14.03 29.48 5.90
C ALA A 45 -15.07 30.20 5.05
N GLU A 46 -14.91 31.51 4.93
CA GLU A 46 -15.57 32.30 3.88
C GLU A 46 -14.60 32.50 2.72
N ILE A 47 -15.03 32.08 1.55
CA ILE A 47 -14.23 32.05 0.33
C ILE A 47 -14.85 32.97 -0.69
N THR A 48 -14.10 33.95 -1.13
CA THR A 48 -14.44 34.83 -2.28
C THR A 48 -13.37 34.67 -3.36
N PRO A 49 -13.52 35.19 -4.55
CA PRO A 49 -12.48 35.19 -5.57
C PRO A 49 -11.16 35.82 -5.08
N ASP A 50 -11.25 36.82 -4.22
CA ASP A 50 -10.11 37.64 -3.84
C ASP A 50 -9.61 37.41 -2.40
N SER A 51 -10.37 36.67 -1.57
CA SER A 51 -10.04 36.48 -0.16
C SER A 51 -10.50 35.15 0.41
N ILE A 52 -9.79 34.69 1.42
CA ILE A 52 -10.15 33.56 2.29
C ILE A 52 -10.06 34.06 3.74
N SER A 53 -11.17 33.94 4.46
CA SER A 53 -11.23 34.22 5.90
C SER A 53 -11.60 32.94 6.64
N ILE A 54 -10.85 32.61 7.70
CA ILE A 54 -11.04 31.36 8.45
C ILE A 54 -11.41 31.73 9.88
N TYR A 55 -12.37 31.01 10.45
CA TYR A 55 -12.90 31.20 11.79
C TYR A 55 -12.97 29.86 12.52
N ASP A 56 -12.83 29.89 13.81
CA ASP A 56 -13.08 28.74 14.68
C ASP A 56 -14.57 28.58 15.02
N SER A 57 -14.89 27.53 15.78
CA SER A 57 -16.27 27.24 16.21
C SER A 57 -16.90 28.34 17.08
N THR A 58 -16.10 29.29 17.62
CA THR A 58 -16.60 30.45 18.39
C THR A 58 -16.82 31.68 17.53
N GLY A 59 -16.41 31.63 16.25
CA GLY A 59 -16.44 32.77 15.32
C GLY A 59 -15.20 33.68 15.42
N ALA A 60 -14.17 33.29 16.17
CA ALA A 60 -12.92 34.03 16.22
C ALA A 60 -12.07 33.75 14.96
N THR A 61 -11.44 34.81 14.43
CA THR A 61 -10.58 34.67 13.23
C THR A 61 -9.35 33.82 13.53
N VAL A 62 -9.09 32.85 12.66
CA VAL A 62 -7.93 31.95 12.73
C VAL A 62 -6.98 32.23 11.57
N HIS A 63 -5.68 32.29 11.86
CA HIS A 63 -4.65 32.42 10.84
C HIS A 63 -4.00 31.08 10.59
N ARG A 64 -4.10 30.57 9.34
CA ARG A 64 -3.45 29.34 8.89
C ARG A 64 -2.33 29.64 7.90
N SER A 65 -1.24 28.89 8.00
CA SER A 65 -0.14 29.01 7.06
C SER A 65 -0.51 28.40 5.70
N ILE A 66 -0.09 29.05 4.63
CA ILE A 66 -0.19 28.50 3.29
C ILE A 66 0.91 27.45 3.11
N SER A 67 0.51 26.23 2.82
CA SER A 67 1.41 25.13 2.45
C SER A 67 1.53 25.09 0.94
N ARG A 68 2.76 24.93 0.43
CA ARG A 68 2.99 24.80 -1.01
C ARG A 68 3.08 23.32 -1.39
N ILE A 69 2.23 22.91 -2.32
CA ILE A 69 2.31 21.57 -2.94
C ILE A 69 3.59 21.51 -3.76
N VAL A 70 4.49 20.59 -3.41
CA VAL A 70 5.82 20.43 -4.04
C VAL A 70 5.74 19.55 -5.29
N TRP A 71 4.59 18.98 -5.60
CA TRP A 71 4.41 18.07 -6.75
C TRP A 71 4.48 18.82 -8.06
N ASP A 72 5.14 18.19 -9.05
CA ASP A 72 5.22 18.73 -10.38
C ASP A 72 3.93 18.54 -11.16
N ILE A 73 3.52 19.54 -11.97
CA ILE A 73 2.31 19.47 -12.80
C ILE A 73 2.43 18.32 -13.82
N GLU A 74 3.64 18.06 -14.34
CA GLU A 74 3.89 16.92 -15.23
C GLU A 74 3.58 15.56 -14.57
N ALA A 75 3.72 15.46 -13.26
CA ALA A 75 3.36 14.26 -12.52
C ALA A 75 1.84 14.04 -12.45
N ALA A 76 1.03 15.10 -12.56
CA ALA A 76 -0.42 15.04 -12.61
C ALA A 76 -0.98 14.81 -14.04
N GLU A 77 -0.12 14.73 -15.06
CA GLU A 77 -0.50 14.41 -16.43
C GLU A 77 -0.25 12.92 -16.74
N LYS A 78 -0.98 12.37 -17.72
CA LYS A 78 -0.80 10.96 -18.12
C LYS A 78 0.56 10.64 -18.73
N GLY A 79 1.31 11.64 -19.19
CA GLY A 79 2.69 11.48 -19.72
C GLY A 79 2.78 10.51 -20.90
N GLY A 80 1.77 10.47 -21.78
CA GLY A 80 1.70 9.58 -22.93
C GLY A 80 1.12 8.19 -22.68
N TYR A 81 0.80 7.85 -21.42
CA TYR A 81 0.10 6.61 -21.08
C TYR A 81 -1.41 6.72 -21.34
N GLU A 82 -2.03 5.60 -21.67
CA GLU A 82 -3.48 5.51 -21.88
C GLU A 82 -4.26 5.83 -20.59
N HIS A 83 -3.78 5.31 -19.44
CA HIS A 83 -4.39 5.46 -18.12
C HIS A 83 -3.37 5.91 -17.07
N PHE A 84 -3.84 6.62 -16.03
CA PHE A 84 -3.02 6.96 -14.87
C PHE A 84 -2.50 5.71 -14.16
N MET A 85 -3.33 4.68 -13.99
CA MET A 85 -2.90 3.44 -13.35
C MET A 85 -1.69 2.82 -14.06
N LEU A 86 -1.68 2.76 -15.40
CA LEU A 86 -0.53 2.21 -16.12
C LEU A 86 0.71 3.07 -15.89
N LYS A 87 0.60 4.41 -15.99
CA LYS A 87 1.70 5.33 -15.67
C LYS A 87 2.25 5.06 -14.27
N GLU A 88 1.36 4.95 -13.28
CA GLU A 88 1.73 4.76 -11.87
C GLU A 88 2.38 3.39 -11.62
N ILE A 89 1.97 2.34 -12.35
CA ILE A 89 2.67 1.05 -12.34
C ILE A 89 4.09 1.21 -12.91
N MET A 90 4.25 1.89 -14.04
CA MET A 90 5.55 2.10 -14.70
C MET A 90 6.47 3.04 -13.90
N GLU A 91 5.94 3.89 -13.05
CA GLU A 91 6.71 4.80 -12.19
C GLU A 91 7.28 4.14 -10.92
N GLN A 92 6.89 2.92 -10.59
CA GLN A 92 7.26 2.27 -9.33
C GLN A 92 8.77 2.17 -9.09
N PRO A 93 9.64 1.85 -10.07
CA PRO A 93 11.08 1.85 -9.85
C PRO A 93 11.60 3.21 -9.37
N ARG A 94 11.09 4.31 -9.96
CA ARG A 94 11.44 5.67 -9.56
C ARG A 94 10.90 6.02 -8.17
N ALA A 95 9.65 5.66 -7.89
CA ALA A 95 9.02 5.89 -6.59
C ALA A 95 9.75 5.14 -5.48
N LEU A 96 10.08 3.87 -5.69
CA LEU A 96 10.87 3.07 -4.74
C LEU A 96 12.27 3.66 -4.52
N LYS A 97 12.94 4.11 -5.57
CA LYS A 97 14.22 4.79 -5.44
C LYS A 97 14.11 6.06 -4.59
N ALA A 98 13.06 6.86 -4.79
CA ALA A 98 12.81 8.06 -4.00
C ALA A 98 12.50 7.73 -2.52
N THR A 99 11.83 6.61 -2.26
CA THR A 99 11.53 6.13 -0.92
C THR A 99 12.78 5.60 -0.20
N ILE A 100 13.59 4.81 -0.89
CA ILE A 100 14.67 3.99 -0.30
C ILE A 100 15.99 4.77 -0.22
N ALA A 101 16.41 5.40 -1.33
CA ALA A 101 17.76 5.95 -1.45
C ALA A 101 18.12 6.99 -0.37
N PRO A 102 17.22 7.93 0.04
CA PRO A 102 17.53 8.88 1.09
C PRO A 102 17.78 8.24 2.47
N ARG A 103 17.25 7.02 2.68
CA ARG A 103 17.28 6.28 3.95
C ARG A 103 18.41 5.25 4.04
N ILE A 104 19.23 5.12 3.00
CA ILE A 104 20.42 4.27 3.02
C ILE A 104 21.66 5.15 2.84
N LYS A 105 22.47 5.27 3.89
CA LYS A 105 23.70 6.07 3.91
C LYS A 105 24.88 5.16 4.31
N ASN A 106 25.91 5.07 3.46
CA ASN A 106 27.10 4.26 3.73
C ASN A 106 26.79 2.79 4.12
N GLY A 107 25.84 2.17 3.40
CA GLY A 107 25.44 0.76 3.66
C GLY A 107 24.68 0.54 4.97
N LYS A 108 24.12 1.60 5.55
CA LYS A 108 23.30 1.53 6.77
C LYS A 108 21.95 2.23 6.55
N ILE A 109 20.91 1.71 7.20
CA ILE A 109 19.61 2.38 7.24
C ILE A 109 19.70 3.51 8.27
N VAL A 110 19.39 4.72 7.82
CA VAL A 110 19.33 5.93 8.64
C VAL A 110 17.94 6.51 8.51
N LEU A 111 17.19 6.46 9.60
CA LEU A 111 15.85 7.00 9.69
C LEU A 111 15.94 8.31 10.49
N ASP A 112 16.13 9.43 9.78
CA ASP A 112 16.22 10.76 10.37
C ASP A 112 14.85 11.21 10.95
N ASP A 113 13.78 10.49 10.61
CA ASP A 113 12.42 10.67 11.16
C ASP A 113 12.33 10.33 12.67
N PHE A 114 13.34 9.65 13.23
CA PHE A 114 13.35 9.16 14.62
C PHE A 114 14.43 9.84 15.46
N ASP A 115 14.02 10.48 16.52
CA ASP A 115 14.90 11.06 17.51
C ASP A 115 15.45 10.01 18.51
N GLU A 116 16.32 10.47 19.42
CA GLU A 116 16.89 9.61 20.47
C GLU A 116 15.82 9.12 21.45
N ALA A 117 14.75 9.88 21.67
CA ALA A 117 13.66 9.50 22.55
C ALA A 117 12.89 8.29 21.98
N PHE A 118 12.56 8.31 20.67
CA PHE A 118 11.94 7.15 20.03
C PHE A 118 12.84 5.91 20.09
N ARG A 119 14.14 6.07 19.83
CA ARG A 119 15.10 4.95 19.91
C ARG A 119 15.17 4.34 21.30
N ALA A 120 15.06 5.17 22.33
CA ALA A 120 15.04 4.72 23.71
C ALA A 120 13.72 3.99 24.03
N ASP A 121 12.59 4.59 23.68
CA ASP A 121 11.24 4.05 23.90
C ASP A 121 11.04 2.74 23.15
N PHE A 122 11.56 2.64 21.92
CA PHE A 122 11.42 1.46 21.08
C PHE A 122 11.94 0.16 21.73
N ARG A 123 12.92 0.25 22.62
CA ARG A 123 13.45 -0.90 23.37
C ARG A 123 12.43 -1.54 24.32
N TYR A 124 11.44 -0.76 24.74
CA TYR A 124 10.37 -1.21 25.64
C TYR A 124 9.12 -1.69 24.88
N ILE A 125 9.06 -1.46 23.57
CA ILE A 125 7.98 -1.97 22.74
C ILE A 125 8.04 -3.50 22.69
N ASN A 126 6.98 -4.15 23.16
CA ASN A 126 6.86 -5.60 23.22
C ASN A 126 5.73 -6.14 22.32
N ARG A 127 4.92 -5.26 21.73
CA ARG A 127 3.82 -5.57 20.81
C ARG A 127 3.72 -4.49 19.73
N ILE A 128 3.40 -4.91 18.52
CA ILE A 128 3.12 -4.01 17.41
C ILE A 128 1.72 -4.30 16.89
N VAL A 129 0.95 -3.26 16.64
CA VAL A 129 -0.33 -3.33 15.94
C VAL A 129 -0.20 -2.52 14.66
N ILE A 130 -0.45 -3.13 13.50
CA ILE A 130 -0.51 -2.42 12.23
C ILE A 130 -1.98 -2.26 11.86
N THR A 131 -2.41 -1.04 11.56
CA THR A 131 -3.80 -0.77 11.17
C THR A 131 -3.89 0.05 9.91
N ALA A 132 -4.83 -0.31 9.05
CA ALA A 132 -5.08 0.35 7.77
C ALA A 132 -6.39 -0.14 7.14
N CYS A 133 -6.72 0.38 5.95
CA CYS A 133 -7.81 -0.07 5.10
C CYS A 133 -7.30 -0.47 3.71
N GLY A 134 -7.96 -1.43 3.06
CA GLY A 134 -7.71 -1.82 1.67
C GLY A 134 -6.27 -2.24 1.40
N SER A 135 -5.67 -1.71 0.33
CA SER A 135 -4.29 -2.04 -0.05
C SER A 135 -3.25 -1.72 1.04
N ALA A 136 -3.46 -0.66 1.81
CA ALA A 136 -2.58 -0.34 2.94
C ALA A 136 -2.65 -1.40 4.05
N TYR A 137 -3.81 -2.02 4.28
CA TYR A 137 -3.94 -3.18 5.16
C TYR A 137 -3.15 -4.38 4.63
N HIS A 138 -3.20 -4.65 3.32
CA HIS A 138 -2.42 -5.72 2.70
C HIS A 138 -0.90 -5.45 2.78
N ALA A 139 -0.47 -4.18 2.66
CA ALA A 139 0.92 -3.81 2.93
C ALA A 139 1.31 -4.11 4.39
N GLY A 140 0.41 -3.83 5.34
CA GLY A 140 0.57 -4.20 6.74
C GLY A 140 0.69 -5.72 6.93
N CYS A 141 -0.07 -6.53 6.19
CA CYS A 141 0.04 -7.99 6.22
C CYS A 141 1.44 -8.48 5.79
N VAL A 142 2.04 -7.85 4.77
CA VAL A 142 3.45 -8.13 4.38
C VAL A 142 4.39 -7.71 5.51
N GLY A 143 4.23 -6.48 6.02
CA GLY A 143 5.06 -5.94 7.10
C GLY A 143 5.07 -6.81 8.35
N ARG A 144 3.95 -7.45 8.69
CA ARG A 144 3.87 -8.39 9.81
C ARG A 144 4.90 -9.52 9.69
N TYR A 145 4.90 -10.22 8.54
CA TYR A 145 5.82 -11.35 8.33
C TYR A 145 7.28 -10.93 8.51
N MET A 146 7.62 -9.76 8.02
CA MET A 146 8.99 -9.23 8.09
C MET A 146 9.38 -8.82 9.50
N ILE A 147 8.54 -8.04 10.17
CA ILE A 147 8.80 -7.56 11.53
C ILE A 147 8.88 -8.75 12.50
N GLU A 148 7.93 -9.69 12.44
CA GLU A 148 7.96 -10.88 13.30
C GLU A 148 9.21 -11.74 13.04
N SER A 149 9.58 -11.93 11.78
CA SER A 149 10.76 -12.72 11.40
C SER A 149 12.05 -12.07 11.90
N LEU A 150 12.21 -10.77 11.69
CA LEU A 150 13.48 -10.07 11.95
C LEU A 150 13.57 -9.53 13.39
N CYS A 151 12.50 -8.97 13.93
CA CYS A 151 12.52 -8.28 15.23
C CYS A 151 12.13 -9.18 16.40
N ARG A 152 11.46 -10.32 16.13
CA ARG A 152 10.95 -11.25 17.15
C ARG A 152 10.00 -10.58 18.15
N VAL A 153 9.16 -9.69 17.64
CA VAL A 153 8.07 -9.01 18.38
C VAL A 153 6.75 -9.44 17.74
N PRO A 154 5.73 -9.83 18.52
CA PRO A 154 4.42 -10.17 17.98
C PRO A 154 3.79 -8.96 17.28
N VAL A 155 3.26 -9.20 16.08
CA VAL A 155 2.61 -8.18 15.25
C VAL A 155 1.19 -8.62 14.94
N GLU A 156 0.24 -7.80 15.31
CA GLU A 156 -1.16 -7.92 14.91
C GLU A 156 -1.43 -6.97 13.74
N VAL A 157 -2.17 -7.43 12.74
CA VAL A 157 -2.63 -6.57 11.64
C VAL A 157 -4.14 -6.56 11.65
N ASP A 158 -4.74 -5.38 11.73
CA ASP A 158 -6.17 -5.25 11.82
C ASP A 158 -6.72 -4.18 10.87
N VAL A 159 -7.90 -4.43 10.35
CA VAL A 159 -8.64 -3.45 9.55
C VAL A 159 -9.08 -2.30 10.45
N ALA A 160 -8.82 -1.08 10.03
CA ALA A 160 -9.05 0.09 10.89
C ALA A 160 -10.51 0.27 11.30
N SER A 161 -11.47 -0.09 10.43
CA SER A 161 -12.91 -0.07 10.74
C SER A 161 -13.28 -1.02 11.89
N GLU A 162 -12.55 -2.13 12.05
CA GLU A 162 -12.81 -3.10 13.13
C GLU A 162 -12.04 -2.74 14.40
N LEU A 163 -10.75 -2.34 14.24
CA LEU A 163 -9.90 -1.99 15.37
C LEU A 163 -10.54 -0.92 16.27
N ARG A 164 -11.11 0.11 15.65
CA ARG A 164 -11.72 1.25 16.36
C ARG A 164 -12.88 0.87 17.29
N TYR A 165 -13.60 -0.23 17.03
CA TYR A 165 -14.80 -0.61 17.78
C TYR A 165 -14.60 -1.79 18.71
N ARG A 166 -13.53 -2.56 18.56
CA ARG A 166 -13.30 -3.75 19.38
C ARG A 166 -12.62 -3.48 20.72
N HIS A 167 -12.41 -2.21 21.10
CA HIS A 167 -11.69 -1.82 22.31
C HIS A 167 -10.31 -2.50 22.38
N PRO A 168 -9.35 -2.08 21.53
CA PRO A 168 -8.06 -2.76 21.39
C PRO A 168 -7.30 -2.81 22.71
N ILE A 169 -6.66 -3.96 22.97
CA ILE A 169 -5.80 -4.12 24.16
C ILE A 169 -4.44 -3.56 23.80
N VAL A 170 -4.23 -2.28 24.09
CA VAL A 170 -2.98 -1.55 23.82
C VAL A 170 -2.59 -0.72 25.04
N ASP A 171 -1.31 -0.45 25.19
CA ASP A 171 -0.70 0.27 26.30
C ASP A 171 0.55 1.05 25.83
N GLU A 172 1.30 1.65 26.76
CA GLU A 172 2.54 2.38 26.51
C GLU A 172 3.68 1.52 25.93
N HIS A 173 3.58 0.19 25.98
CA HIS A 173 4.53 -0.76 25.38
C HIS A 173 4.09 -1.24 23.99
N THR A 174 3.00 -0.71 23.49
CA THR A 174 2.45 -1.02 22.17
C THR A 174 2.82 0.06 21.17
N LEU A 175 3.41 -0.33 20.03
CA LEU A 175 3.59 0.54 18.87
C LEU A 175 2.44 0.30 17.89
N LEU A 176 1.60 1.30 17.69
CA LEU A 176 0.65 1.33 16.59
C LEU A 176 1.35 1.86 15.33
N ILE A 177 1.34 1.08 14.26
CA ILE A 177 1.77 1.52 12.93
C ILE A 177 0.52 1.73 12.08
N ALA A 178 0.17 2.98 11.80
CA ALA A 178 -0.99 3.33 10.97
C ALA A 178 -0.54 3.65 9.55
N VAL A 179 -1.08 2.93 8.57
CA VAL A 179 -0.67 3.05 7.16
C VAL A 179 -1.82 3.64 6.34
N SER A 180 -1.56 4.71 5.60
CA SER A 180 -2.55 5.33 4.70
C SER A 180 -1.84 6.06 3.55
N GLN A 181 -2.29 5.86 2.31
CA GLN A 181 -1.74 6.58 1.16
C GLN A 181 -2.12 8.06 1.24
N SER A 182 -3.41 8.38 1.36
CA SER A 182 -3.93 9.76 1.42
C SER A 182 -3.67 10.43 2.78
N GLY A 183 -3.62 9.62 3.85
CA GLY A 183 -3.59 10.14 5.22
C GLY A 183 -4.91 10.76 5.69
N GLU A 184 -6.03 10.50 4.97
CA GLU A 184 -7.35 11.08 5.24
C GLU A 184 -8.44 10.01 5.39
N THR A 185 -8.07 8.75 5.57
CA THR A 185 -9.02 7.64 5.74
C THR A 185 -9.69 7.75 7.11
N ALA A 186 -11.01 7.92 7.14
CA ALA A 186 -11.78 8.18 8.36
C ALA A 186 -11.58 7.10 9.44
N ASP A 187 -11.68 5.82 9.07
CA ASP A 187 -11.46 4.72 10.01
C ASP A 187 -10.05 4.66 10.57
N THR A 188 -9.02 4.93 9.73
CA THR A 188 -7.63 4.96 10.19
C THR A 188 -7.40 6.09 11.21
N ILE A 189 -7.97 7.27 10.95
CA ILE A 189 -7.93 8.42 11.87
C ILE A 189 -8.58 8.05 13.21
N ALA A 190 -9.74 7.41 13.17
CA ALA A 190 -10.45 7.00 14.38
C ALA A 190 -9.71 5.91 15.15
N ALA A 191 -9.14 4.91 14.47
CA ALA A 191 -8.33 3.86 15.10
C ALA A 191 -7.08 4.45 15.80
N ILE A 192 -6.42 5.44 15.19
CA ILE A 192 -5.29 6.15 15.82
C ILE A 192 -5.75 6.83 17.10
N ARG A 193 -6.84 7.60 17.06
CA ARG A 193 -7.37 8.31 18.24
C ARG A 193 -7.70 7.34 19.37
N GLU A 194 -8.34 6.23 19.05
CA GLU A 194 -8.68 5.17 20.01
C GLU A 194 -7.43 4.59 20.68
N CYS A 195 -6.44 4.15 19.90
CA CYS A 195 -5.23 3.56 20.46
C CYS A 195 -4.38 4.58 21.26
N LYS A 196 -4.32 5.85 20.82
CA LYS A 196 -3.63 6.91 21.59
C LYS A 196 -4.32 7.18 22.92
N ALA A 197 -5.64 7.15 22.98
CA ALA A 197 -6.38 7.32 24.22
C ALA A 197 -6.07 6.22 25.25
N HIS A 198 -5.62 5.04 24.80
CA HIS A 198 -5.19 3.93 25.64
C HIS A 198 -3.66 3.86 25.84
N GLY A 199 -2.92 4.89 25.44
CA GLY A 199 -1.49 5.06 25.72
C GLY A 199 -0.53 4.48 24.66
N ALA A 200 -1.01 3.93 23.55
CA ALA A 200 -0.14 3.42 22.50
C ALA A 200 0.70 4.53 21.85
N ARG A 201 1.96 4.22 21.54
CA ARG A 201 2.80 5.07 20.67
C ARG A 201 2.39 4.90 19.22
N VAL A 202 2.33 5.98 18.46
CA VAL A 202 1.83 5.95 17.08
C VAL A 202 2.90 6.36 16.08
N LEU A 203 3.25 5.44 15.19
CA LEU A 203 4.02 5.70 13.97
C LEU A 203 3.06 5.69 12.79
N THR A 204 3.10 6.71 11.96
CA THR A 204 2.29 6.79 10.75
C THR A 204 3.15 6.65 9.50
N ILE A 205 2.67 5.88 8.52
CA ILE A 205 3.27 5.73 7.19
C ILE A 205 2.29 6.31 6.18
N VAL A 206 2.62 7.46 5.60
CA VAL A 206 1.72 8.21 4.71
C VAL A 206 2.46 8.74 3.48
N ASN A 207 1.73 9.05 2.42
CA ASN A 207 2.32 9.68 1.22
C ASN A 207 2.10 11.20 1.21
N VAL A 208 0.97 11.68 1.75
CA VAL A 208 0.61 13.10 1.70
C VAL A 208 1.13 13.83 2.93
N VAL A 209 2.05 14.77 2.68
CA VAL A 209 2.63 15.62 3.73
C VAL A 209 1.56 16.52 4.34
N GLY A 210 1.54 16.57 5.68
CA GLY A 210 0.61 17.42 6.43
C GLY A 210 -0.83 16.89 6.52
N SER A 211 -1.07 15.67 6.07
CA SER A 211 -2.37 15.00 6.20
C SER A 211 -2.77 14.79 7.66
N THR A 212 -4.05 14.50 7.89
CA THR A 212 -4.59 14.28 9.24
C THR A 212 -3.91 13.12 9.96
N VAL A 213 -3.69 11.99 9.27
CA VAL A 213 -2.96 10.83 9.83
C VAL A 213 -1.53 11.22 10.19
N ALA A 214 -0.84 12.00 9.32
CA ALA A 214 0.51 12.49 9.62
C ALA A 214 0.56 13.34 10.90
N LYS A 215 -0.43 14.23 11.09
CA LYS A 215 -0.50 15.11 12.28
C LYS A 215 -0.82 14.37 13.57
N LEU A 216 -1.53 13.24 13.48
CA LEU A 216 -1.91 12.43 14.63
C LEU A 216 -0.78 11.50 15.10
N GLY A 217 0.19 11.18 14.25
CA GLY A 217 1.34 10.36 14.61
C GLY A 217 2.26 11.04 15.62
N ASP A 218 2.83 10.27 16.53
CA ASP A 218 3.97 10.74 17.35
C ASP A 218 5.22 10.76 16.46
N TYR A 219 5.28 9.88 15.47
CA TYR A 219 6.33 9.79 14.46
C TYR A 219 5.71 9.56 13.08
N VAL A 220 6.36 10.08 12.04
CA VAL A 220 5.85 10.03 10.67
C VAL A 220 6.93 9.57 9.71
N MET A 221 6.64 8.58 8.89
CA MET A 221 7.46 8.19 7.74
C MET A 221 6.68 8.45 6.45
N TYR A 222 7.24 9.27 5.57
CA TYR A 222 6.64 9.54 4.25
C TYR A 222 7.13 8.54 3.22
N THR A 223 6.22 8.05 2.37
CA THR A 223 6.56 7.09 1.31
C THR A 223 7.25 7.74 0.11
N TRP A 224 7.05 9.04 -0.11
CA TRP A 224 7.60 9.79 -1.25
C TRP A 224 7.26 9.20 -2.62
N ALA A 225 6.09 8.53 -2.73
CA ALA A 225 5.63 7.92 -3.99
C ALA A 225 5.27 8.95 -5.07
N GLY A 226 5.17 10.23 -4.70
CA GLY A 226 4.60 11.27 -5.55
C GLY A 226 3.07 11.17 -5.61
N PRO A 227 2.40 11.99 -6.45
CA PRO A 227 0.96 11.96 -6.59
C PRO A 227 0.50 10.63 -7.22
N GLU A 228 -0.57 10.06 -6.68
CA GLU A 228 -1.23 8.87 -7.19
C GLU A 228 -2.70 9.22 -7.45
N ILE A 229 -3.11 9.21 -8.72
CA ILE A 229 -4.39 9.75 -9.20
C ILE A 229 -5.40 8.65 -9.47
N ALA A 230 -4.96 7.51 -10.04
CA ALA A 230 -5.83 6.35 -10.25
C ALA A 230 -6.46 5.93 -8.92
N VAL A 231 -7.75 5.60 -8.94
CA VAL A 231 -8.48 5.21 -7.72
C VAL A 231 -7.85 3.97 -7.10
N ALA A 232 -7.58 2.93 -7.90
CA ALA A 232 -6.88 1.74 -7.47
C ALA A 232 -5.39 2.04 -7.22
N THR A 233 -4.95 1.91 -5.98
CA THR A 233 -3.57 2.20 -5.58
C THR A 233 -2.59 1.16 -6.12
N THR A 234 -1.42 1.58 -6.58
CA THR A 234 -0.34 0.71 -7.10
C THR A 234 1.01 1.07 -6.50
N LYS A 235 1.59 2.21 -6.89
CA LYS A 235 2.87 2.69 -6.34
C LYS A 235 2.78 3.04 -4.87
N GLY A 236 1.61 3.47 -4.39
CA GLY A 236 1.35 3.68 -2.97
C GLY A 236 1.59 2.41 -2.16
N TYR A 237 1.06 1.28 -2.61
CA TYR A 237 1.23 -0.02 -1.95
C TYR A 237 2.71 -0.46 -1.89
N THR A 238 3.43 -0.45 -3.01
CA THR A 238 4.83 -0.91 -3.04
C THR A 238 5.76 -0.01 -2.24
N THR A 239 5.51 1.30 -2.23
CA THR A 239 6.30 2.23 -1.40
C THR A 239 5.99 2.12 0.10
N GLN A 240 4.76 1.76 0.48
CA GLN A 240 4.42 1.40 1.86
C GLN A 240 5.16 0.15 2.31
N ILE A 241 5.24 -0.89 1.48
CA ILE A 241 6.04 -2.09 1.77
C ILE A 241 7.52 -1.70 1.92
N ALA A 242 8.08 -0.91 1.00
CA ALA A 242 9.48 -0.49 1.09
C ALA A 242 9.80 0.29 2.38
N VAL A 243 8.86 1.10 2.88
CA VAL A 243 9.00 1.76 4.20
C VAL A 243 8.95 0.75 5.33
N LEU A 244 8.05 -0.24 5.27
CA LEU A 244 7.98 -1.33 6.25
C LEU A 244 9.22 -2.21 6.22
N ASP A 245 9.82 -2.47 5.03
CA ASP A 245 11.08 -3.18 4.85
C ASP A 245 12.23 -2.47 5.58
N LEU A 246 12.39 -1.17 5.30
CA LEU A 246 13.39 -0.32 5.95
C LEU A 246 13.19 -0.30 7.47
N LEU A 247 11.96 -0.13 7.91
CA LEU A 247 11.59 -0.10 9.32
C LEU A 247 11.93 -1.44 10.00
N ALA A 248 11.53 -2.57 9.43
CA ALA A 248 11.77 -3.90 9.99
C ALA A 248 13.27 -4.20 10.15
N VAL A 249 14.07 -3.90 9.12
CA VAL A 249 15.53 -4.12 9.18
C VAL A 249 16.20 -3.16 10.17
N TRP A 250 15.77 -1.89 10.21
CA TRP A 250 16.25 -0.92 11.19
C TRP A 250 15.91 -1.37 12.62
N MET A 251 14.65 -1.74 12.87
CA MET A 251 14.18 -2.22 14.18
C MET A 251 14.95 -3.45 14.64
N ALA A 252 15.18 -4.42 13.75
CA ALA A 252 15.92 -5.63 14.06
C ALA A 252 17.38 -5.33 14.44
N ASN A 253 18.00 -4.36 13.77
CA ASN A 253 19.35 -3.91 14.10
C ASN A 253 19.38 -3.22 15.48
N GLU A 254 18.45 -2.32 15.79
CA GLU A 254 18.36 -1.68 17.10
C GLU A 254 18.13 -2.70 18.24
N ARG A 255 17.35 -3.75 17.99
CA ARG A 255 17.10 -4.86 18.92
C ARG A 255 18.25 -5.87 18.99
N ARG A 256 19.24 -5.75 18.11
CA ARG A 256 20.38 -6.67 18.01
C ARG A 256 19.96 -8.14 17.73
N THR A 257 18.91 -8.32 16.94
CA THR A 257 18.42 -9.63 16.51
C THR A 257 19.11 -10.11 15.22
N LEU A 258 19.85 -9.24 14.55
CA LEU A 258 20.60 -9.51 13.33
C LEU A 258 22.10 -9.59 13.59
N THR A 259 22.77 -10.48 12.84
CA THR A 259 24.22 -10.45 12.70
C THR A 259 24.64 -9.34 11.73
N ALA A 260 25.84 -8.80 11.86
CA ALA A 260 26.31 -7.72 10.98
C ALA A 260 26.33 -8.14 9.47
N PRO A 261 26.76 -9.36 9.07
CA PRO A 261 26.64 -9.81 7.68
C PRO A 261 25.18 -9.84 7.19
N ARG A 262 24.26 -10.41 7.99
CA ARG A 262 22.84 -10.48 7.60
C ARG A 262 22.21 -9.11 7.47
N TYR A 263 22.54 -8.18 8.34
CA TYR A 263 22.11 -6.79 8.23
C TYR A 263 22.57 -6.14 6.91
N ALA A 264 23.86 -6.33 6.56
CA ALA A 264 24.41 -5.78 5.31
C ALA A 264 23.75 -6.38 4.07
N GLU A 265 23.47 -7.69 4.06
CA GLU A 265 22.73 -8.37 2.99
C GLU A 265 21.31 -7.80 2.81
N LEU A 266 20.58 -7.63 3.91
CA LEU A 266 19.23 -7.09 3.88
C LEU A 266 19.21 -5.63 3.37
N VAL A 267 20.15 -4.79 3.83
CA VAL A 267 20.28 -3.41 3.36
C VAL A 267 20.57 -3.37 1.86
N ALA A 268 21.47 -4.22 1.37
CA ALA A 268 21.77 -4.33 -0.05
C ALA A 268 20.55 -4.84 -0.85
N GLY A 269 19.82 -5.81 -0.32
CA GLY A 269 18.58 -6.32 -0.93
C GLY A 269 17.51 -5.25 -1.08
N ILE A 270 17.29 -4.41 -0.06
CA ILE A 270 16.36 -3.27 -0.14
C ILE A 270 16.83 -2.25 -1.18
N ALA A 271 18.14 -1.94 -1.22
CA ALA A 271 18.70 -0.99 -2.18
C ALA A 271 18.53 -1.43 -3.63
N ASP A 272 18.47 -2.73 -3.89
CA ASP A 272 18.31 -3.35 -5.22
C ASP A 272 16.84 -3.44 -5.67
N LEU A 273 15.86 -3.24 -4.80
CA LEU A 273 14.44 -3.35 -5.13
C LEU A 273 13.98 -2.52 -6.32
N PRO A 274 14.43 -1.26 -6.52
CA PRO A 274 14.06 -0.50 -7.71
C PRO A 274 14.43 -1.19 -9.02
N GLU A 275 15.59 -1.83 -9.10
CA GLU A 275 16.04 -2.57 -10.29
C GLU A 275 15.22 -3.84 -10.48
N ARG A 276 14.96 -4.60 -9.41
CA ARG A 276 14.11 -5.79 -9.45
C ARG A 276 12.69 -5.44 -9.90
N THR A 277 12.16 -4.32 -9.43
CA THR A 277 10.86 -3.80 -9.85
C THR A 277 10.82 -3.50 -11.34
N GLN A 278 11.87 -2.88 -11.91
CA GLN A 278 11.93 -2.63 -13.35
C GLN A 278 11.86 -3.94 -14.13
N ARG A 279 12.62 -4.94 -13.73
CA ARG A 279 12.63 -6.26 -14.39
C ARG A 279 11.26 -6.96 -14.31
N SER A 280 10.52 -6.78 -13.23
CA SER A 280 9.14 -7.30 -13.12
C SER A 280 8.16 -6.54 -14.04
N ILE A 281 8.35 -5.24 -14.22
CA ILE A 281 7.58 -4.43 -15.17
C ILE A 281 7.87 -4.85 -16.62
N ASP A 282 9.09 -5.22 -16.94
CA ASP A 282 9.50 -5.67 -18.28
C ASP A 282 8.75 -6.95 -18.73
N LEU A 283 8.07 -7.64 -17.81
CA LEU A 283 7.15 -8.74 -18.13
C LEU A 283 5.84 -8.25 -18.77
N ASN A 284 5.60 -6.95 -18.87
CA ASN A 284 4.35 -6.36 -19.37
C ASN A 284 3.83 -6.98 -20.69
N PRO A 285 4.64 -7.24 -21.75
CA PRO A 285 4.14 -7.89 -22.97
C PRO A 285 3.61 -9.31 -22.72
N GLN A 286 4.32 -10.10 -21.89
CA GLN A 286 3.89 -11.45 -21.53
C GLN A 286 2.60 -11.42 -20.70
N VAL A 287 2.52 -10.48 -19.75
CA VAL A 287 1.33 -10.31 -18.90
C VAL A 287 0.12 -9.88 -19.73
N SER A 288 0.29 -8.98 -20.72
CA SER A 288 -0.77 -8.57 -21.64
C SER A 288 -1.33 -9.76 -22.41
N TYR A 289 -0.47 -10.61 -22.96
CA TYR A 289 -0.88 -11.84 -23.65
C TYR A 289 -1.68 -12.79 -22.73
N LEU A 290 -1.22 -13.00 -21.51
CA LEU A 290 -1.92 -13.84 -20.54
C LEU A 290 -3.26 -13.25 -20.11
N ALA A 291 -3.32 -11.94 -19.93
CA ALA A 291 -4.56 -11.25 -19.61
C ALA A 291 -5.62 -11.41 -20.70
N GLU A 292 -5.26 -11.29 -21.97
CA GLU A 292 -6.18 -11.53 -23.10
C GLU A 292 -6.70 -12.97 -23.10
N ARG A 293 -5.86 -13.92 -22.73
CA ARG A 293 -6.26 -15.34 -22.63
C ARG A 293 -7.26 -15.60 -21.50
N TYR A 294 -7.17 -14.84 -20.41
CA TYR A 294 -7.91 -15.10 -19.19
C TYR A 294 -8.99 -14.06 -18.85
N CYS A 295 -9.12 -12.97 -19.59
CA CYS A 295 -10.08 -11.89 -19.29
C CYS A 295 -11.55 -12.31 -19.35
N GLY A 296 -11.88 -13.40 -20.04
CA GLY A 296 -13.25 -13.94 -20.11
C GLY A 296 -13.71 -14.71 -18.86
N ASN A 297 -12.86 -14.89 -17.86
CA ASN A 297 -13.25 -15.55 -16.62
C ASN A 297 -14.18 -14.65 -15.80
N SER A 298 -15.30 -15.19 -15.30
CA SER A 298 -16.22 -14.49 -14.40
C SER A 298 -15.78 -14.53 -12.94
N SER A 299 -14.93 -15.48 -12.59
CA SER A 299 -14.42 -15.68 -11.23
C SER A 299 -13.10 -16.43 -11.28
N LEU A 300 -12.19 -16.08 -10.37
CA LEU A 300 -10.90 -16.75 -10.23
C LEU A 300 -10.38 -16.68 -8.79
N PHE A 301 -9.36 -17.49 -8.49
CA PHE A 301 -8.75 -17.57 -7.17
C PHE A 301 -7.27 -17.19 -7.21
N PHE A 302 -6.83 -16.54 -6.14
CA PHE A 302 -5.42 -16.33 -5.85
C PHE A 302 -5.02 -17.19 -4.66
N ILE A 303 -3.90 -17.90 -4.74
CA ILE A 303 -3.41 -18.70 -3.63
C ILE A 303 -1.92 -18.43 -3.39
N GLY A 304 -1.53 -18.44 -2.13
CA GLY A 304 -0.13 -18.27 -1.72
C GLY A 304 0.09 -18.77 -0.29
N ARG A 305 1.33 -18.77 0.14
CA ARG A 305 1.73 -19.10 1.52
C ARG A 305 2.64 -18.04 2.07
N ASN A 306 2.53 -17.72 3.35
CA ASN A 306 3.34 -16.72 4.01
C ASN A 306 3.18 -15.34 3.31
N ILE A 307 4.28 -14.69 2.91
CA ILE A 307 4.28 -13.41 2.19
C ILE A 307 3.51 -13.52 0.88
N ASP A 308 3.66 -14.60 0.12
CA ASP A 308 2.91 -14.85 -1.12
C ASP A 308 1.37 -14.76 -0.90
N TYR A 309 0.87 -15.19 0.26
CA TYR A 309 -0.55 -15.05 0.60
C TYR A 309 -0.94 -13.58 0.82
N ALA A 310 -0.10 -12.80 1.49
CA ALA A 310 -0.36 -11.37 1.68
C ALA A 310 -0.37 -10.62 0.33
N VAL A 311 0.52 -10.99 -0.61
CA VAL A 311 0.52 -10.47 -1.98
C VAL A 311 -0.73 -10.93 -2.75
N ALA A 312 -1.16 -12.18 -2.58
CA ALA A 312 -2.37 -12.72 -3.21
C ALA A 312 -3.64 -11.93 -2.82
N LEU A 313 -3.74 -11.48 -1.55
CA LEU A 313 -4.84 -10.62 -1.08
C LEU A 313 -4.89 -9.31 -1.89
N GLU A 314 -3.74 -8.66 -2.08
CA GLU A 314 -3.66 -7.41 -2.86
C GLU A 314 -3.95 -7.64 -4.34
N ALA A 315 -3.40 -8.70 -4.94
CA ALA A 315 -3.64 -9.04 -6.34
C ALA A 315 -5.13 -9.28 -6.62
N SER A 316 -5.81 -10.00 -5.72
CA SER A 316 -7.25 -10.20 -5.78
C SER A 316 -8.02 -8.88 -5.65
N LEU A 317 -7.61 -8.00 -4.73
CA LEU A 317 -8.24 -6.69 -4.57
C LEU A 317 -8.11 -5.85 -5.85
N LYS A 318 -6.90 -5.74 -6.43
CA LYS A 318 -6.68 -4.98 -7.67
C LYS A 318 -7.55 -5.48 -8.81
N LEU A 319 -7.64 -6.79 -8.99
CA LEU A 319 -8.50 -7.35 -10.03
C LEU A 319 -9.98 -6.99 -9.81
N LYS A 320 -10.49 -7.16 -8.59
CA LYS A 320 -11.89 -6.83 -8.25
C LYS A 320 -12.23 -5.38 -8.52
N GLU A 321 -11.36 -4.47 -8.07
CA GLU A 321 -11.59 -3.03 -8.14
C GLU A 321 -11.79 -2.54 -9.56
N ILE A 322 -10.94 -2.97 -10.49
CA ILE A 322 -10.88 -2.38 -11.83
C ILE A 322 -11.51 -3.22 -12.93
N SER A 323 -11.63 -4.54 -12.75
CA SER A 323 -12.23 -5.43 -13.76
C SER A 323 -13.62 -5.94 -13.41
N TYR A 324 -14.03 -5.74 -12.14
CA TYR A 324 -15.29 -6.25 -11.56
C TYR A 324 -15.44 -7.77 -11.58
N ILE A 325 -14.38 -8.49 -11.90
CA ILE A 325 -14.34 -9.96 -11.81
C ILE A 325 -14.29 -10.34 -10.33
N HIS A 326 -15.20 -11.22 -9.93
CA HIS A 326 -15.16 -11.77 -8.58
C HIS A 326 -13.88 -12.59 -8.39
N SER A 327 -13.09 -12.25 -7.39
CA SER A 327 -11.90 -13.02 -7.05
C SER A 327 -11.69 -13.08 -5.54
N GLU A 328 -11.10 -14.17 -5.09
CA GLU A 328 -10.78 -14.38 -3.68
C GLU A 328 -9.34 -14.86 -3.56
N ALA A 329 -8.71 -14.50 -2.44
CA ALA A 329 -7.37 -14.95 -2.11
C ALA A 329 -7.39 -15.82 -0.87
N TYR A 330 -6.69 -16.97 -0.92
CA TYR A 330 -6.64 -17.93 0.17
C TYR A 330 -5.19 -18.29 0.52
N ALA A 331 -4.96 -18.49 1.81
CA ALA A 331 -3.79 -19.26 2.21
C ALA A 331 -3.89 -20.65 1.56
N ALA A 332 -2.91 -21.01 0.72
CA ALA A 332 -3.02 -22.17 -0.16
C ALA A 332 -3.34 -23.49 0.57
N GLY A 333 -2.84 -23.63 1.83
CA GLY A 333 -3.16 -24.79 2.65
C GLY A 333 -4.59 -24.83 3.17
N GLU A 334 -5.25 -23.66 3.29
CA GLU A 334 -6.62 -23.55 3.80
C GLU A 334 -7.68 -23.92 2.75
N LEU A 335 -7.31 -23.89 1.44
CA LEU A 335 -8.23 -24.14 0.35
C LEU A 335 -8.99 -25.46 0.52
N LYS A 336 -8.31 -26.51 0.98
CA LYS A 336 -8.89 -27.85 1.18
C LYS A 336 -9.91 -27.98 2.33
N HIS A 337 -10.00 -26.95 3.18
CA HIS A 337 -10.93 -26.96 4.32
C HIS A 337 -12.33 -26.39 3.97
N GLY A 338 -12.68 -26.35 2.69
CA GLY A 338 -14.01 -25.96 2.21
C GLY A 338 -13.99 -25.37 0.82
N THR A 339 -13.23 -24.31 0.59
CA THR A 339 -13.23 -23.49 -0.63
C THR A 339 -12.84 -24.26 -1.88
N ILE A 340 -12.07 -25.33 -1.76
CA ILE A 340 -11.70 -26.20 -2.90
C ILE A 340 -12.92 -26.77 -3.63
N ALA A 341 -14.09 -26.81 -2.98
CA ALA A 341 -15.36 -27.21 -3.60
C ALA A 341 -15.80 -26.27 -4.75
N LEU A 342 -15.27 -25.04 -4.80
CA LEU A 342 -15.53 -24.07 -5.85
C LEU A 342 -14.63 -24.24 -7.08
N ILE A 343 -13.66 -25.13 -7.01
CA ILE A 343 -12.75 -25.44 -8.14
C ILE A 343 -13.45 -26.42 -9.07
N ASP A 344 -13.77 -25.95 -10.25
CA ASP A 344 -14.37 -26.70 -11.36
C ASP A 344 -13.44 -26.68 -12.59
N PRO A 345 -13.68 -27.55 -13.59
CA PRO A 345 -12.86 -27.58 -14.80
C PRO A 345 -12.79 -26.21 -15.51
N GLY A 346 -11.57 -25.77 -15.78
CA GLY A 346 -11.29 -24.48 -16.44
C GLY A 346 -11.21 -23.26 -15.51
N ARG A 347 -11.54 -23.38 -14.22
CA ARG A 347 -11.39 -22.32 -13.24
C ARG A 347 -9.95 -21.85 -13.16
N LEU A 348 -9.72 -20.55 -13.33
CA LEU A 348 -8.39 -20.00 -13.19
C LEU A 348 -7.99 -19.88 -11.70
N VAL A 349 -6.83 -20.40 -11.38
CA VAL A 349 -6.14 -20.23 -10.10
C VAL A 349 -4.80 -19.57 -10.37
N VAL A 350 -4.58 -18.39 -9.84
CA VAL A 350 -3.29 -17.71 -9.84
C VAL A 350 -2.55 -18.10 -8.57
N SER A 351 -1.44 -18.82 -8.72
CA SER A 351 -0.65 -19.32 -7.60
C SER A 351 0.66 -18.56 -7.47
N LEU A 352 0.87 -17.94 -6.31
CA LEU A 352 2.13 -17.32 -5.95
C LEU A 352 3.00 -18.33 -5.21
N ALA A 353 4.23 -18.53 -5.68
CA ALA A 353 5.16 -19.52 -5.13
C ALA A 353 6.62 -19.00 -5.20
N CYS A 354 6.82 -17.77 -4.75
CA CYS A 354 8.12 -17.10 -4.72
C CYS A 354 8.84 -17.28 -3.38
N TYR A 355 8.12 -17.58 -2.30
CA TYR A 355 8.73 -17.89 -1.02
C TYR A 355 9.34 -19.30 -1.05
N GLU A 356 10.64 -19.38 -1.36
CA GLU A 356 11.34 -20.61 -1.72
C GLU A 356 11.21 -21.73 -0.68
N GLU A 357 11.26 -21.40 0.62
CA GLU A 357 11.13 -22.40 1.70
C GLU A 357 9.79 -23.15 1.68
N LEU A 358 8.74 -22.54 1.11
CA LEU A 358 7.41 -23.11 1.02
C LEU A 358 7.02 -23.55 -0.39
N PHE A 359 7.94 -23.45 -1.37
CA PHE A 359 7.68 -23.79 -2.76
C PHE A 359 7.05 -25.18 -2.92
N ASP A 360 7.65 -26.24 -2.33
CA ASP A 360 7.14 -27.59 -2.43
C ASP A 360 5.73 -27.77 -1.82
N LYS A 361 5.42 -26.98 -0.78
CA LYS A 361 4.08 -26.98 -0.18
C LYS A 361 3.06 -26.32 -1.09
N THR A 362 3.45 -25.22 -1.73
CA THR A 362 2.61 -24.52 -2.71
C THR A 362 2.41 -25.39 -3.95
N MET A 363 3.44 -26.07 -4.44
CA MET A 363 3.31 -27.05 -5.55
C MET A 363 2.33 -28.18 -5.22
N SER A 364 2.29 -28.67 -3.98
CA SER A 364 1.30 -29.64 -3.56
C SER A 364 -0.14 -29.09 -3.65
N ASN A 365 -0.35 -27.82 -3.30
CA ASN A 365 -1.65 -27.18 -3.44
C ASN A 365 -2.02 -26.94 -4.91
N ILE A 366 -1.05 -26.62 -5.77
CA ILE A 366 -1.29 -26.54 -7.22
C ILE A 366 -1.79 -27.90 -7.74
N LYS A 367 -1.17 -29.02 -7.36
CA LYS A 367 -1.64 -30.38 -7.73
C LYS A 367 -3.07 -30.65 -7.28
N GLU A 368 -3.45 -30.19 -6.07
CA GLU A 368 -4.80 -30.37 -5.55
C GLU A 368 -5.87 -29.67 -6.43
N VAL A 369 -5.60 -28.44 -6.88
CA VAL A 369 -6.54 -27.70 -7.76
C VAL A 369 -6.49 -28.25 -9.19
N LYS A 370 -5.32 -28.63 -9.71
CA LYS A 370 -5.15 -29.26 -11.01
C LYS A 370 -5.93 -30.57 -11.12
N ALA A 371 -5.93 -31.41 -10.07
CA ALA A 371 -6.70 -32.65 -10.01
C ALA A 371 -8.22 -32.44 -10.16
N ARG A 372 -8.71 -31.20 -9.98
CA ARG A 372 -10.11 -30.79 -10.18
C ARG A 372 -10.34 -30.06 -11.50
N GLY A 373 -9.32 -30.02 -12.36
CA GLY A 373 -9.42 -29.43 -13.70
C GLY A 373 -9.16 -27.93 -13.74
N ALA A 374 -8.64 -27.31 -12.67
CA ALA A 374 -8.25 -25.91 -12.69
C ALA A 374 -7.20 -25.61 -13.76
N LYS A 375 -7.25 -24.38 -14.29
CA LYS A 375 -6.14 -23.76 -15.02
C LYS A 375 -5.28 -23.01 -14.02
N VAL A 376 -3.96 -23.16 -14.11
CA VAL A 376 -3.03 -22.54 -13.16
C VAL A 376 -2.07 -21.61 -13.88
N LEU A 377 -2.13 -20.33 -13.49
CA LEU A 377 -1.09 -19.35 -13.76
C LEU A 377 -0.20 -19.23 -12.51
N ALA A 378 1.06 -19.61 -12.63
CA ALA A 378 1.99 -19.55 -11.51
C ALA A 378 2.92 -18.34 -11.61
N VAL A 379 3.13 -17.65 -10.50
CA VAL A 379 4.16 -16.61 -10.32
C VAL A 379 5.27 -17.20 -9.46
N VAL A 380 6.46 -17.28 -10.00
CA VAL A 380 7.62 -17.94 -9.35
C VAL A 380 8.91 -17.18 -9.60
N ASN A 381 9.91 -17.45 -8.79
CA ASN A 381 11.25 -16.92 -8.98
C ASN A 381 11.89 -17.40 -10.29
N GLU A 382 12.65 -16.52 -10.95
CA GLU A 382 13.46 -16.86 -12.12
C GLU A 382 14.33 -18.08 -11.86
N GLY A 383 14.43 -18.95 -12.87
CA GLY A 383 15.23 -20.18 -12.79
C GLY A 383 14.49 -21.36 -12.16
N ASN A 384 13.35 -21.18 -11.51
CA ASN A 384 12.58 -22.27 -10.94
C ASN A 384 11.74 -22.98 -12.00
N ARG A 385 12.37 -23.99 -12.68
CA ARG A 385 11.72 -24.78 -13.73
C ARG A 385 10.81 -25.89 -13.20
N ARG A 386 10.84 -26.18 -11.91
CA ARG A 386 10.03 -27.24 -11.30
C ARG A 386 8.53 -26.97 -11.41
N VAL A 387 8.15 -25.71 -11.56
CA VAL A 387 6.77 -25.25 -11.73
C VAL A 387 6.10 -25.80 -13.00
N PHE A 388 6.86 -26.04 -14.08
CA PHE A 388 6.32 -26.53 -15.36
C PHE A 388 5.68 -27.92 -15.26
N ALA A 389 5.94 -28.69 -14.21
CA ALA A 389 5.30 -29.96 -14.00
C ALA A 389 3.78 -29.85 -13.74
N GLU A 390 3.33 -28.69 -13.27
CA GLU A 390 1.95 -28.52 -12.77
C GLU A 390 1.23 -27.28 -13.32
N ALA A 391 1.94 -26.19 -13.63
CA ALA A 391 1.33 -24.96 -14.10
C ALA A 391 1.03 -24.97 -15.60
N ASP A 392 -0.07 -24.34 -16.01
CA ASP A 392 -0.41 -24.16 -17.44
C ASP A 392 0.35 -22.98 -18.03
N ASP A 393 0.51 -21.90 -17.27
CA ASP A 393 1.27 -20.71 -17.63
C ASP A 393 2.13 -20.25 -16.44
N VAL A 394 3.23 -19.58 -16.73
CA VAL A 394 4.20 -19.16 -15.71
C VAL A 394 4.69 -17.74 -15.97
N LEU A 395 4.74 -16.94 -14.91
CA LEU A 395 5.42 -15.66 -14.85
C LEU A 395 6.66 -15.80 -13.94
N PHE A 396 7.81 -15.48 -14.47
CA PHE A 396 9.08 -15.52 -13.75
C PHE A 396 9.44 -14.14 -13.24
N VAL A 397 9.46 -13.95 -11.92
CA VAL A 397 9.85 -12.69 -11.30
C VAL A 397 11.30 -12.74 -10.83
N PRO A 398 12.00 -11.59 -10.76
CA PRO A 398 13.37 -11.54 -10.28
C PRO A 398 13.54 -12.09 -8.87
N VAL A 399 14.59 -12.86 -8.66
CA VAL A 399 14.94 -13.39 -7.33
C VAL A 399 15.35 -12.25 -6.40
N THR A 400 14.79 -12.24 -5.21
CA THR A 400 15.17 -11.35 -4.09
C THR A 400 15.43 -12.15 -2.84
N ASP A 401 15.83 -11.49 -1.75
CA ASP A 401 15.68 -12.10 -0.43
C ASP A 401 14.19 -12.48 -0.23
N PRO A 402 13.87 -13.67 0.28
CA PRO A 402 12.48 -14.10 0.43
C PRO A 402 11.60 -13.11 1.21
N LEU A 403 12.17 -12.35 2.14
CA LEU A 403 11.45 -11.33 2.91
C LEU A 403 11.01 -10.13 2.05
N PHE A 404 11.66 -9.89 0.91
CA PHE A 404 11.38 -8.76 0.02
C PHE A 404 10.68 -9.18 -1.28
N SER A 405 10.22 -10.43 -1.37
CA SER A 405 9.58 -10.96 -2.59
C SER A 405 8.30 -10.23 -2.98
N ALA A 406 7.58 -9.65 -2.01
CA ALA A 406 6.28 -9.01 -2.22
C ALA A 406 6.29 -7.92 -3.30
N ILE A 407 7.35 -7.09 -3.37
CA ILE A 407 7.42 -5.99 -4.35
C ILE A 407 7.57 -6.54 -5.78
N PRO A 408 8.55 -7.38 -6.14
CA PRO A 408 8.63 -7.90 -7.51
C PRO A 408 7.46 -8.81 -7.89
N GLU A 409 6.82 -9.49 -6.94
CA GLU A 409 5.67 -10.35 -7.20
C GLU A 409 4.40 -9.61 -7.58
N ILE A 410 4.11 -8.49 -6.91
CA ILE A 410 2.85 -7.78 -7.15
C ILE A 410 2.80 -7.08 -8.51
N LEU A 411 3.96 -6.68 -9.08
CA LEU A 411 4.03 -5.89 -10.31
C LEU A 411 3.34 -6.59 -11.51
N PRO A 412 3.68 -7.85 -11.86
CA PRO A 412 2.99 -8.54 -12.95
C PRO A 412 1.51 -8.77 -12.64
N LEU A 413 1.11 -8.83 -11.38
CA LEU A 413 -0.30 -9.00 -11.00
C LEU A 413 -1.10 -7.69 -11.08
N GLN A 414 -0.48 -6.54 -10.81
CA GLN A 414 -1.06 -5.23 -11.10
C GLN A 414 -1.24 -5.03 -12.62
N LEU A 415 -0.24 -5.40 -13.41
CA LEU A 415 -0.32 -5.37 -14.87
C LEU A 415 -1.38 -6.35 -15.39
N PHE A 416 -1.49 -7.54 -14.81
CA PHE A 416 -2.53 -8.52 -15.17
C PHE A 416 -3.93 -7.93 -14.91
N ALA A 417 -4.18 -7.37 -13.74
CA ALA A 417 -5.45 -6.72 -13.42
C ALA A 417 -5.75 -5.56 -14.40
N TYR A 418 -4.75 -4.73 -14.70
CA TYR A 418 -4.87 -3.64 -15.68
C TYR A 418 -5.26 -4.14 -17.06
N HIS A 419 -4.56 -5.13 -17.62
CA HIS A 419 -4.85 -5.65 -18.97
C HIS A 419 -6.17 -6.41 -19.03
N VAL A 420 -6.54 -7.14 -17.98
CA VAL A 420 -7.87 -7.79 -17.89
C VAL A 420 -8.97 -6.73 -17.90
N ALA A 421 -8.84 -5.67 -17.12
CA ALA A 421 -9.81 -4.57 -17.08
C ALA A 421 -9.91 -3.86 -18.45
N ARG A 422 -8.78 -3.61 -19.12
CA ARG A 422 -8.72 -3.04 -20.47
C ARG A 422 -9.41 -3.94 -21.49
N CYS A 423 -9.15 -5.25 -21.45
CA CYS A 423 -9.78 -6.24 -22.32
C CYS A 423 -11.31 -6.23 -22.16
N ASN A 424 -11.80 -6.06 -20.94
CA ASN A 424 -13.21 -6.01 -20.60
C ASN A 424 -13.86 -4.64 -20.81
N GLY A 425 -13.11 -3.62 -21.28
CA GLY A 425 -13.61 -2.28 -21.54
C GLY A 425 -14.03 -1.52 -20.28
N CYS A 426 -13.43 -1.82 -19.12
CA CYS A 426 -13.74 -1.17 -17.86
C CYS A 426 -13.07 0.21 -17.74
N ASP A 427 -13.67 1.14 -16.97
CA ASP A 427 -13.00 2.38 -16.56
C ASP A 427 -11.95 2.05 -15.49
N ILE A 428 -10.66 2.15 -15.85
CA ILE A 428 -9.54 1.71 -15.03
C ILE A 428 -9.16 2.79 -14.00
N ASP A 429 -9.15 4.06 -14.42
CA ASP A 429 -8.72 5.16 -13.56
C ASP A 429 -9.80 5.56 -12.55
N LYS A 430 -11.08 5.40 -12.92
CA LYS A 430 -12.25 5.74 -12.10
C LYS A 430 -13.26 4.58 -12.08
N PRO A 431 -12.93 3.47 -11.41
CA PRO A 431 -13.85 2.34 -11.32
C PRO A 431 -15.18 2.76 -10.67
N ARG A 432 -16.27 2.13 -11.12
CA ARG A 432 -17.60 2.42 -10.58
C ARG A 432 -17.65 2.19 -9.06
N ASN A 433 -18.41 3.03 -8.37
CA ASN A 433 -18.69 2.92 -6.92
C ASN A 433 -17.47 3.05 -6.00
N LEU A 434 -16.32 3.48 -6.51
CA LEU A 434 -15.11 3.69 -5.73
C LEU A 434 -14.71 5.16 -5.72
N ALA A 435 -14.05 5.56 -4.63
CA ALA A 435 -13.40 6.85 -4.49
C ALA A 435 -11.93 6.66 -4.12
N LYS A 436 -11.05 7.58 -4.53
CA LYS A 436 -9.61 7.51 -4.22
C LYS A 436 -9.34 7.50 -2.71
N SER A 437 -10.13 8.23 -1.95
CA SER A 437 -10.01 8.33 -0.49
C SER A 437 -11.38 8.23 0.15
N VAL A 438 -11.53 7.36 1.15
CA VAL A 438 -12.77 7.18 1.92
C VAL A 438 -12.68 8.08 3.15
N THR A 439 -13.28 9.26 3.06
CA THR A 439 -13.19 10.33 4.07
C THR A 439 -14.43 10.42 4.96
N VAL A 440 -15.41 9.56 4.74
CA VAL A 440 -16.67 9.45 5.48
C VAL A 440 -16.91 8.00 5.88
N GLU A 441 -17.71 7.80 6.93
CA GLU A 441 -18.22 6.49 7.36
C GLU A 441 -19.44 6.09 6.55
#